data_328ee1be57455dd9e42e8d826b7fb1c4
#
_entry.id   328ee1be57455dd9e42e8d826b7fb1c4
#
_cell.length_a   1.000
_cell.length_b   1.000
_cell.length_c   1.000
_cell.angle_alpha   90.00
_cell.angle_beta   90.00
_cell.angle_gamma   90.00
#
_symmetry.space_group_name_H-M   'P 1'
#
loop_
_entity.id
_entity.type
_entity.pdbx_description
1 polymer ?
#
loop_
_entity_poly.entity_id
_entity_poly.type
_entity_poly.pdbx_seq_one_letter_code
_entity_poly.pdbx_strand_id
1 'polypeptide(L)'
;MNSLFFSIQHRRSLHTLRIHYGIEGMKYIVQMYEGEVNGHGEREGLPTEYQYEFEQEMLKHIHKLKQELSEKGWSQQESPEVFQTSFLRSEESDAQLGFQFE
;
A
#
# COMPACT_ATOMS: atom_id res chain seq x y z
N MET A 1 -8.57 15.04 -0.83
CA MET A 1 -7.57 14.32 -0.02
C MET A 1 -6.62 13.58 -0.94
N ASN A 2 -5.34 13.53 -0.58
CA ASN A 2 -4.33 12.86 -1.39
C ASN A 2 -4.20 11.40 -0.98
N SER A 3 -3.79 10.55 -1.91
CA SER A 3 -3.64 9.12 -1.65
C SER A 3 -2.31 8.61 -2.17
N LEU A 4 -1.71 7.71 -1.41
CA LEU A 4 -0.49 7.01 -1.79
C LEU A 4 -0.72 5.51 -1.63
N PHE A 5 -0.14 4.73 -2.52
CA PHE A 5 -0.32 3.28 -2.52
C PHE A 5 1.05 2.62 -2.60
N PHE A 6 1.31 1.72 -1.65
CA PHE A 6 2.59 1.00 -1.59
C PHE A 6 2.33 -0.48 -1.48
N SER A 7 3.25 -1.27 -1.98
CA SER A 7 3.17 -2.73 -1.85
C SER A 7 4.55 -3.33 -1.74
N ILE A 8 4.59 -4.52 -1.13
CA ILE A 8 5.81 -5.31 -1.05
C ILE A 8 5.41 -6.78 -1.16
N GLN A 9 6.12 -7.50 -2.02
CA GLN A 9 5.87 -8.92 -2.23
C GLN A 9 6.56 -9.71 -1.12
N HIS A 10 5.83 -10.64 -0.52
CA HIS A 10 6.39 -11.52 0.50
C HIS A 10 5.83 -12.92 0.29
N ARG A 11 6.66 -13.82 -0.26
CA ARG A 11 6.26 -15.19 -0.58
C ARG A 11 5.06 -15.18 -1.51
N ARG A 12 3.91 -15.74 -1.09
CA ARG A 12 2.71 -15.82 -1.91
C ARG A 12 1.70 -14.73 -1.58
N SER A 13 2.12 -13.73 -0.84
CA SER A 13 1.25 -12.61 -0.47
C SER A 13 1.85 -11.30 -0.95
N LEU A 14 0.97 -10.38 -1.30
CA LEU A 14 1.35 -9.00 -1.57
C LEU A 14 0.85 -8.17 -0.40
N HIS A 15 1.76 -7.62 0.37
CA HIS A 15 1.38 -6.71 1.44
C HIS A 15 1.17 -5.32 0.87
N THR A 16 0.10 -4.67 1.28
CA THR A 16 -0.31 -3.38 0.74
C THR A 16 -0.42 -2.35 1.84
N LEU A 17 -0.20 -1.10 1.47
CA LEU A 17 -0.38 0.03 2.37
C LEU A 17 -1.02 1.16 1.59
N ARG A 18 -2.17 1.63 2.08
CA ARG A 18 -2.87 2.77 1.51
C ARG A 18 -2.76 3.91 2.51
N ILE A 19 -2.30 5.05 2.03
CA ILE A 19 -2.16 6.24 2.87
C ILE A 19 -3.01 7.34 2.26
N HIS A 20 -3.94 7.88 3.06
CA HIS A 20 -4.75 9.02 2.65
C HIS A 20 -4.40 10.18 3.56
N TYR A 21 -4.15 11.33 3.00
CA TYR A 21 -3.77 12.49 3.80
C TYR A 21 -4.35 13.77 3.21
N GLY A 22 -4.64 14.71 4.08
CA GLY A 22 -5.20 15.99 3.69
C GLY A 22 -5.90 16.64 4.87
N ILE A 23 -6.71 17.66 4.54
CA ILE A 23 -7.46 18.38 5.55
C ILE A 23 -8.84 17.77 5.69
N GLU A 24 -9.29 17.60 6.93
CA GLU A 24 -10.65 17.16 7.23
C GLU A 24 -11.16 18.01 8.38
N GLY A 25 -12.17 18.82 8.09
CA GLY A 25 -12.64 19.81 9.05
C GLY A 25 -11.55 20.83 9.32
N MET A 26 -11.14 20.95 10.56
CA MET A 26 -10.12 21.91 10.96
C MET A 26 -8.78 21.23 11.30
N LYS A 27 -8.65 19.95 10.94
CA LYS A 27 -7.42 19.19 11.24
C LYS A 27 -6.84 18.63 9.95
N TYR A 28 -5.53 18.43 9.97
CA TYR A 28 -4.83 17.71 8.92
C TYR A 28 -4.64 16.28 9.39
N ILE A 29 -5.00 15.32 8.55
CA ILE A 29 -5.01 13.92 8.95
C ILE A 29 -4.17 13.06 8.02
N VAL A 30 -3.67 11.97 8.57
CA VAL A 30 -3.01 10.90 7.83
C VAL A 30 -3.68 9.61 8.25
N GLN A 31 -4.27 8.90 7.29
CA GLN A 31 -4.92 7.61 7.54
C GLN A 31 -4.15 6.53 6.81
N MET A 32 -3.83 5.46 7.50
CA MET A 32 -3.04 4.36 6.93
C MET A 32 -3.82 3.06 7.07
N TYR A 33 -3.94 2.34 5.95
CA TYR A 33 -4.63 1.05 5.90
C TYR A 33 -3.65 0.00 5.43
N GLU A 34 -3.35 -0.96 6.30
CA GLU A 34 -2.50 -2.09 5.94
C GLU A 34 -3.38 -3.23 5.46
N GLY A 35 -2.93 -3.91 4.42
CA GLY A 35 -3.69 -5.01 3.86
C GLY A 35 -2.80 -6.08 3.26
N GLU A 36 -3.46 -7.10 2.74
CA GLU A 36 -2.79 -8.24 2.14
C GLU A 36 -3.63 -8.78 1.00
N VAL A 37 -2.98 -9.07 -0.13
CA VAL A 37 -3.60 -9.74 -1.26
C VAL A 37 -2.95 -11.11 -1.40
N ASN A 38 -3.76 -12.17 -1.43
CA ASN A 38 -3.27 -13.53 -1.58
C ASN A 38 -4.25 -14.33 -2.44
N GLY A 39 -4.07 -15.65 -2.50
CA GLY A 39 -4.90 -16.51 -3.31
C GLY A 39 -6.39 -16.53 -2.92
N HIS A 40 -6.72 -15.98 -1.76
CA HIS A 40 -8.10 -15.91 -1.27
C HIS A 40 -8.73 -14.53 -1.43
N GLY A 41 -8.00 -13.58 -2.01
CA GLY A 41 -8.49 -12.23 -2.24
C GLY A 41 -7.73 -11.18 -1.45
N GLU A 42 -8.34 -10.01 -1.36
CA GLU A 42 -7.75 -8.87 -0.67
C GLU A 42 -8.37 -8.69 0.71
N ARG A 43 -7.52 -8.46 1.70
CA ARG A 43 -7.95 -8.15 3.07
C ARG A 43 -7.31 -6.85 3.50
N GLU A 44 -8.07 -6.03 4.21
CA GLU A 44 -7.59 -4.74 4.67
C GLU A 44 -7.92 -4.59 6.15
N GLY A 45 -6.93 -4.18 6.93
CA GLY A 45 -7.11 -4.01 8.37
C GLY A 45 -7.75 -2.68 8.73
N LEU A 46 -7.90 -2.46 10.03
CA LEU A 46 -8.42 -1.20 10.53
C LEU A 46 -7.39 -0.09 10.32
N PRO A 47 -7.85 1.14 10.05
CA PRO A 47 -6.92 2.23 9.78
C PRO A 47 -6.24 2.73 11.05
N THR A 48 -5.03 3.24 10.86
CA THR A 48 -4.33 4.03 11.85
C THR A 48 -4.46 5.49 11.43
N GLU A 49 -4.85 6.35 12.34
CA GLU A 49 -5.04 7.75 12.01
C GLU A 49 -4.18 8.65 12.88
N TYR A 50 -3.57 9.64 12.25
CA TYR A 50 -2.78 10.68 12.91
C TYR A 50 -3.40 12.03 12.59
N GLN A 51 -3.45 12.94 13.55
CA GLN A 51 -4.02 14.28 13.37
C GLN A 51 -2.97 15.33 13.69
N TYR A 52 -2.96 16.38 12.90
CA TYR A 52 -2.01 17.49 13.04
C TYR A 52 -2.73 18.82 12.94
N GLU A 53 -2.22 19.83 13.59
CA GLU A 53 -2.79 21.16 13.53
C GLU A 53 -2.27 21.96 12.34
N PHE A 54 -1.08 21.62 11.83
CA PHE A 54 -0.45 22.35 10.75
C PHE A 54 -0.14 21.42 9.57
N GLU A 55 -0.35 21.95 8.37
CA GLU A 55 -0.08 21.19 7.16
C GLU A 55 1.37 20.72 7.08
N GLN A 56 2.30 21.58 7.54
CA GLN A 56 3.71 21.24 7.49
C GLN A 56 4.03 19.99 8.30
N GLU A 57 3.38 19.80 9.43
CA GLU A 57 3.57 18.62 10.25
C GLU A 57 3.07 17.36 9.53
N MET A 58 1.92 17.47 8.90
CA MET A 58 1.37 16.37 8.11
C MET A 58 2.30 15.99 6.96
N LEU A 59 2.76 16.99 6.20
CA LEU A 59 3.63 16.75 5.05
C LEU A 59 4.97 16.16 5.48
N LYS A 60 5.47 16.59 6.61
CA LYS A 60 6.71 16.04 7.16
C LYS A 60 6.55 14.57 7.50
N HIS A 61 5.41 14.20 8.07
CA HIS A 61 5.10 12.80 8.36
C HIS A 61 5.04 11.97 7.09
N ILE A 62 4.36 12.48 6.05
CA ILE A 62 4.25 11.80 4.77
C ILE A 62 5.63 11.60 4.15
N HIS A 63 6.47 12.62 4.17
CA HIS A 63 7.82 12.52 3.62
C HIS A 63 8.63 11.44 4.34
N LYS A 64 8.53 11.41 5.66
CA LYS A 64 9.24 10.41 6.46
C LYS A 64 8.73 9.00 6.16
N LEU A 65 7.42 8.83 6.01
CA LEU A 65 6.84 7.53 5.67
C LEU A 65 7.33 7.03 4.32
N LYS A 66 7.36 7.91 3.32
CA LYS A 66 7.83 7.52 1.98
C LYS A 66 9.28 7.05 2.05
N GLN A 67 10.10 7.76 2.80
CA GLN A 67 11.50 7.42 2.94
C GLN A 67 11.69 6.08 3.64
N GLU A 68 10.99 5.88 4.76
CA GLU A 68 11.09 4.65 5.53
C GLU A 68 10.61 3.45 4.74
N LEU A 69 9.51 3.60 4.01
CA LEU A 69 8.96 2.51 3.21
C LEU A 69 9.92 2.14 2.08
N SER A 70 10.50 3.14 1.42
CA SER A 70 11.48 2.90 0.37
C SER A 70 12.69 2.13 0.90
N GLU A 71 13.17 2.52 2.08
CA GLU A 71 14.32 1.85 2.70
C GLU A 71 14.01 0.41 3.08
N LYS A 72 12.75 0.11 3.37
CA LYS A 72 12.33 -1.24 3.73
C LYS A 72 11.97 -2.10 2.51
N GLY A 73 12.07 -1.55 1.32
CA GLY A 73 11.84 -2.31 0.09
C GLY A 73 10.44 -2.20 -0.47
N TRP A 74 9.59 -1.35 0.08
CA TRP A 74 8.25 -1.13 -0.46
C TRP A 74 8.32 -0.36 -1.78
N SER A 75 7.43 -0.71 -2.70
CA SER A 75 7.31 -0.03 -4.00
C SER A 75 6.05 0.82 -4.00
N GLN A 76 6.18 2.05 -4.50
CA GLN A 76 5.02 2.93 -4.63
C GLN A 76 4.28 2.60 -5.92
N GLN A 77 2.96 2.50 -5.84
CA GLN A 77 2.10 2.19 -6.97
C GLN A 77 1.24 3.40 -7.32
N GLU A 78 0.75 3.43 -8.56
CA GLU A 78 -0.07 4.56 -9.02
C GLU A 78 -1.52 4.44 -8.55
N SER A 79 -2.01 3.22 -8.36
CA SER A 79 -3.39 3.01 -7.94
C SER A 79 -3.50 1.67 -7.21
N PRO A 80 -4.57 1.48 -6.41
CA PRO A 80 -4.74 0.22 -5.68
C PRO A 80 -5.06 -0.97 -6.58
N GLU A 81 -5.51 -0.74 -7.80
CA GLU A 81 -5.82 -1.82 -8.74
C GLU A 81 -4.57 -2.60 -9.12
N VAL A 82 -3.41 -1.95 -9.08
CA VAL A 82 -2.14 -2.59 -9.39
C VAL A 82 -1.82 -3.71 -8.42
N PHE A 83 -2.35 -3.65 -7.19
CA PHE A 83 -2.08 -4.66 -6.17
C PHE A 83 -2.49 -6.05 -6.65
N GLN A 84 -3.74 -6.20 -7.06
CA GLN A 84 -4.23 -7.50 -7.51
C GLN A 84 -3.59 -7.93 -8.82
N THR A 85 -3.38 -6.98 -9.73
CA THR A 85 -2.76 -7.29 -11.01
C THR A 85 -1.36 -7.85 -10.83
N SER A 86 -0.58 -7.25 -9.94
CA SER A 86 0.78 -7.73 -9.67
C SER A 86 0.77 -9.13 -9.07
N PHE A 87 -0.13 -9.37 -8.13
CA PHE A 87 -0.23 -10.67 -7.49
C PHE A 87 -0.65 -11.76 -8.49
N LEU A 88 -1.67 -11.48 -9.29
CA LEU A 88 -2.17 -12.43 -10.28
C LEU A 88 -1.09 -12.78 -11.30
N ARG A 89 -0.29 -11.82 -11.71
CA ARG A 89 0.82 -12.08 -12.62
C ARG A 89 1.85 -13.03 -12.02
N SER A 90 2.15 -12.86 -10.75
CA SER A 90 3.07 -13.74 -10.04
C SER A 90 2.53 -15.16 -9.97
N GLU A 91 1.23 -15.31 -9.70
CA GLU A 91 0.58 -16.63 -9.66
C GLU A 91 0.63 -17.30 -11.02
N GLU A 92 0.37 -16.55 -12.08
CA GLU A 92 0.41 -17.10 -13.43
C GLU A 92 1.81 -17.60 -13.78
N SER A 93 2.83 -16.84 -13.42
CA SER A 93 4.20 -17.25 -13.65
C SER A 93 4.54 -18.55 -12.93
N ASP A 94 4.12 -18.66 -11.68
CA ASP A 94 4.32 -19.89 -10.92
C ASP A 94 3.62 -21.07 -11.56
N ALA A 95 2.39 -20.88 -12.00
CA ALA A 95 1.63 -21.93 -12.66
C ALA A 95 2.29 -22.38 -13.95
N GLN A 96 2.78 -21.45 -14.73
CA GLN A 96 3.47 -21.77 -15.97
C GLN A 96 4.75 -22.55 -15.75
N LEU A 97 5.45 -22.22 -14.69
CA LEU A 97 6.67 -22.94 -14.35
C LEU A 97 6.36 -24.35 -13.85
N GLY A 98 5.20 -24.54 -13.34
CA GLY A 98 4.77 -25.83 -12.80
C GLY A 98 4.39 -26.86 -13.82
N PHE A 99 4.12 -26.43 -15.10
CA PHE A 99 3.81 -27.33 -16.18
C PHE A 99 4.03 -26.65 -17.49
N GLN A 100 3.96 -26.37 -18.04
CA GLN A 100 3.95 -25.64 -19.03
C GLN A 100 3.11 -25.18 -19.79
N PHE A 101 2.33 -24.95 -19.67
CA PHE A 101 1.55 -24.22 -19.99
C PHE A 101 1.23 -23.86 -20.61
N GLU A 102 1.03 -24.32 -20.53
CA GLU A 102 0.70 -23.93 -20.94
C GLU A 102 0.52 -23.71 -21.23
#